data_753f4a995c2906548f59c9cbbac7d253
#
_entry.id   753f4a995c2906548f59c9cbbac7d253
#
_cell.length_a   1.000
_cell.length_b   1.000
_cell.length_c   1.000
_cell.angle_alpha   90.00
_cell.angle_beta   90.00
_cell.angle_gamma   90.00
#
_symmetry.space_group_name_H-M   'P 1'
#
loop_
_entity.id
_entity.type
_entity.pdbx_description
1 polymer ?
#
loop_
_entity_poly.entity_id
_entity_poly.type
_entity_poly.pdbx_seq_one_letter_code
_entity_poly.pdbx_strand_id
1 'polypeptide(L)'
;MLRPFRRAMDALYWLCVVIAGVALVLISAVIPWAVFTRYVLNSAASWPEPMAVLLTIVLTFFGAAGCYRRGLHMNIGFFVGMLPERPRRAVGLVVEGLMAVMALFMVNWGIKLVDATWDNTIADFPFLSVGVTYLPIPIGGAILLLFVIERVLIGPPPEPPTEPEHGAAAAFE
;
A
#
# COMPACT_ATOMS: atom_id res chain seq x y z
N MET A 1 -8.82 -22.41 15.68
CA MET A 1 -8.85 -20.95 15.88
C MET A 1 -8.13 -20.14 14.78
N LEU A 2 -7.21 -20.71 14.00
CA LEU A 2 -6.47 -19.98 12.96
C LEU A 2 -7.29 -19.66 11.68
N ARG A 3 -8.31 -20.46 11.36
CA ARG A 3 -9.13 -20.26 10.14
C ARG A 3 -9.92 -18.94 10.10
N PRO A 4 -10.60 -18.49 11.19
CA PRO A 4 -11.32 -17.22 11.17
C PRO A 4 -10.36 -16.03 11.08
N PHE A 5 -9.19 -16.09 11.74
CA PHE A 5 -8.18 -15.04 11.68
C PHE A 5 -7.63 -14.87 10.25
N ARG A 6 -7.26 -15.96 9.57
CA ARG A 6 -6.83 -15.90 8.17
C ARG A 6 -7.89 -15.29 7.25
N ARG A 7 -9.16 -15.66 7.43
CA ARG A 7 -10.25 -15.06 6.64
C ARG A 7 -10.38 -13.55 6.86
N ALA A 8 -10.22 -13.09 8.10
CA ALA A 8 -10.22 -11.67 8.41
C ALA A 8 -9.05 -10.94 7.73
N MET A 9 -7.86 -11.53 7.76
CA MET A 9 -6.68 -10.98 7.07
C MET A 9 -6.84 -11.00 5.55
N ASP A 10 -7.46 -12.03 4.98
CA ASP A 10 -7.79 -12.09 3.55
C ASP A 10 -8.79 -11.00 3.16
N ALA A 11 -9.83 -10.78 3.97
CA ALA A 11 -10.79 -9.71 3.73
C ALA A 11 -10.11 -8.33 3.81
N LEU A 12 -9.24 -8.12 4.79
CA LEU A 12 -8.48 -6.88 4.95
C LEU A 12 -7.54 -6.63 3.75
N TYR A 13 -6.89 -7.69 3.26
CA TYR A 13 -6.06 -7.62 2.06
C TYR A 13 -6.88 -7.20 0.83
N TRP A 14 -8.03 -7.85 0.60
CA TRP A 14 -8.90 -7.50 -0.52
C TRP A 14 -9.42 -6.07 -0.41
N LEU A 15 -9.74 -5.62 0.80
CA LEU A 15 -10.13 -4.23 1.05
C LEU A 15 -9.00 -3.27 0.63
N CYS A 16 -7.75 -3.53 1.03
CA CYS A 16 -6.60 -2.73 0.62
C CYS A 16 -6.42 -2.69 -0.90
N VAL A 17 -6.54 -3.85 -1.57
CA VAL A 17 -6.41 -3.95 -3.03
C VAL A 17 -7.50 -3.16 -3.74
N VAL A 18 -8.75 -3.27 -3.27
CA VAL A 18 -9.88 -2.53 -3.86
C VAL A 18 -9.70 -1.03 -3.66
N ILE A 19 -9.35 -0.57 -2.45
CA ILE A 19 -9.12 0.85 -2.17
C ILE A 19 -7.98 1.39 -3.06
N ALA A 20 -6.85 0.69 -3.11
CA ALA A 20 -5.71 1.09 -3.94
C ALA A 20 -6.07 1.08 -5.43
N GLY A 21 -6.79 0.06 -5.91
CA GLY A 21 -7.24 -0.04 -7.29
C GLY A 21 -8.19 1.09 -7.68
N VAL A 22 -9.17 1.40 -6.84
CA VAL A 22 -10.08 2.53 -7.05
C VAL A 22 -9.32 3.86 -7.08
N ALA A 23 -8.40 4.08 -6.14
CA ALA A 23 -7.57 5.27 -6.12
C ALA A 23 -6.75 5.41 -7.41
N LEU A 24 -6.15 4.32 -7.90
CA LEU A 24 -5.39 4.30 -9.16
C LEU A 24 -6.26 4.68 -10.36
N VAL A 25 -7.46 4.11 -10.48
CA VAL A 25 -8.39 4.42 -11.58
C VAL A 25 -8.82 5.88 -11.53
N LEU A 26 -9.11 6.41 -10.33
CA LEU A 26 -9.49 7.81 -10.16
C LEU A 26 -8.34 8.75 -10.52
N ILE A 27 -7.11 8.47 -10.11
CA ILE A 27 -5.92 9.26 -10.49
C ILE A 27 -5.77 9.26 -12.02
N SER A 28 -5.91 8.09 -12.64
CA SER A 28 -5.82 7.92 -14.10
C SER A 28 -6.89 8.68 -14.87
N ALA A 29 -8.01 9.02 -14.24
CA ALA A 29 -9.06 9.85 -14.82
C ALA A 29 -8.85 11.35 -14.52
N VAL A 30 -8.46 11.68 -13.28
CA VAL A 30 -8.32 13.07 -12.81
C VAL A 30 -7.16 13.79 -13.50
N ILE A 31 -6.01 13.12 -13.70
CA ILE A 31 -4.83 13.76 -14.29
C ILE A 31 -5.08 14.15 -15.77
N PRO A 32 -5.59 13.27 -16.66
CA PRO A 32 -5.93 13.68 -18.02
C PRO A 32 -7.00 14.77 -18.07
N TRP A 33 -7.97 14.75 -17.15
CA TRP A 33 -8.96 15.80 -17.03
C TRP A 33 -8.33 17.15 -16.70
N ALA A 34 -7.38 17.19 -15.76
CA ALA A 34 -6.63 18.41 -15.42
C ALA A 34 -5.87 18.98 -16.62
N VAL A 35 -5.23 18.09 -17.40
CA VAL A 35 -4.51 18.47 -18.61
C VAL A 35 -5.48 19.01 -19.67
N PHE A 36 -6.59 18.33 -19.89
CA PHE A 36 -7.62 18.74 -20.84
C PHE A 36 -8.21 20.14 -20.53
N THR A 37 -8.59 20.37 -19.28
CA THR A 37 -9.15 21.68 -18.85
C THR A 37 -8.13 22.79 -19.03
N ARG A 38 -6.86 22.55 -18.73
CA ARG A 38 -5.79 23.54 -18.83
C ARG A 38 -5.45 23.90 -20.26
N TYR A 39 -5.31 22.91 -21.16
CA TYR A 39 -4.80 23.13 -22.52
C TYR A 39 -5.88 23.25 -23.60
N VAL A 40 -7.03 22.62 -23.42
CA VAL A 40 -8.12 22.66 -24.43
C VAL A 40 -9.16 23.70 -24.07
N LEU A 41 -9.58 23.74 -22.78
CA LEU A 41 -10.60 24.69 -22.33
C LEU A 41 -10.01 26.04 -21.91
N ASN A 42 -8.68 26.19 -21.86
CA ASN A 42 -7.98 27.37 -21.34
C ASN A 42 -8.50 27.83 -19.96
N SER A 43 -9.01 26.90 -19.17
CA SER A 43 -9.59 27.14 -17.86
C SER A 43 -8.99 26.11 -16.89
N ALA A 44 -7.91 26.51 -16.18
CA ALA A 44 -7.28 25.64 -15.21
C ALA A 44 -8.21 25.44 -13.99
N ALA A 45 -8.75 24.23 -13.83
CA ALA A 45 -9.42 23.86 -12.59
C ALA A 45 -8.38 23.69 -11.48
N SER A 46 -8.67 24.21 -10.26
CA SER A 46 -7.73 24.14 -9.13
C SER A 46 -7.77 22.79 -8.38
N TRP A 47 -8.92 22.13 -8.37
CA TRP A 47 -9.19 20.94 -7.57
C TRP A 47 -8.48 19.63 -8.01
N PRO A 48 -8.09 19.40 -9.29
CA PRO A 48 -7.53 18.10 -9.69
C PRO A 48 -6.16 17.79 -9.07
N GLU A 49 -5.30 18.79 -8.90
CA GLU A 49 -3.96 18.60 -8.32
C GLU A 49 -4.05 18.17 -6.85
N PRO A 50 -4.78 18.84 -5.95
CA PRO A 50 -4.97 18.39 -4.58
C PRO A 50 -5.65 17.01 -4.50
N MET A 51 -6.64 16.75 -5.36
CA MET A 51 -7.32 15.45 -5.42
C MET A 51 -6.35 14.33 -5.80
N ALA A 52 -5.48 14.54 -6.79
CA ALA A 52 -4.48 13.57 -7.20
C ALA A 52 -3.49 13.26 -6.06
N VAL A 53 -3.09 14.28 -5.29
CA VAL A 53 -2.22 14.09 -4.11
C VAL A 53 -2.92 13.22 -3.05
N LEU A 54 -4.18 13.54 -2.71
CA LEU A 54 -4.99 12.75 -1.76
C LEU A 54 -5.07 11.28 -2.16
N LEU A 55 -5.44 11.03 -3.41
CA LEU A 55 -5.55 9.68 -3.96
C LEU A 55 -4.22 8.94 -4.01
N THR A 56 -3.11 9.65 -4.28
CA THR A 56 -1.76 9.07 -4.30
C THR A 56 -1.35 8.62 -2.90
N ILE A 57 -1.67 9.39 -1.85
CA ILE A 57 -1.41 8.98 -0.46
C ILE A 57 -2.19 7.69 -0.13
N VAL A 58 -3.49 7.65 -0.46
CA VAL A 58 -4.32 6.46 -0.27
C VAL A 58 -3.73 5.26 -1.03
N LEU A 59 -3.44 5.42 -2.32
CA LEU A 59 -2.85 4.37 -3.17
C LEU A 59 -1.55 3.84 -2.57
N THR A 60 -0.67 4.73 -2.13
CA THR A 60 0.66 4.35 -1.62
C THR A 60 0.55 3.51 -0.35
N PHE A 61 -0.19 3.97 0.66
CA PHE A 61 -0.20 3.30 1.95
C PHE A 61 -1.03 2.00 1.94
N PHE A 62 -2.19 1.99 1.30
CA PHE A 62 -2.98 0.76 1.16
C PHE A 62 -2.35 -0.22 0.17
N GLY A 63 -1.78 0.28 -0.93
CA GLY A 63 -1.05 -0.52 -1.90
C GLY A 63 0.20 -1.18 -1.29
N ALA A 64 1.01 -0.41 -0.54
CA ALA A 64 2.18 -0.94 0.14
C ALA A 64 1.83 -2.05 1.15
N ALA A 65 0.77 -1.87 1.96
CA ALA A 65 0.31 -2.89 2.89
C ALA A 65 -0.13 -4.18 2.16
N GLY A 66 -0.86 -4.04 1.04
CA GLY A 66 -1.26 -5.17 0.20
C GLY A 66 -0.07 -5.88 -0.45
N CYS A 67 0.88 -5.14 -1.02
CA CYS A 67 2.11 -5.68 -1.61
C CYS A 67 2.98 -6.43 -0.59
N TYR A 68 3.08 -5.89 0.64
CA TYR A 68 3.82 -6.55 1.71
C TYR A 68 3.27 -7.94 2.02
N ARG A 69 1.93 -8.05 2.18
CA ARG A 69 1.30 -9.34 2.50
C ARG A 69 1.55 -10.40 1.42
N ARG A 70 1.58 -10.00 0.14
CA ARG A 70 1.88 -10.90 -0.99
C ARG A 70 3.37 -11.19 -1.17
N GLY A 71 4.24 -10.61 -0.36
CA GLY A 71 5.69 -10.77 -0.50
C GLY A 71 6.29 -10.07 -1.72
N LEU A 72 5.52 -9.26 -2.44
CA LEU A 72 5.98 -8.53 -3.63
C LEU A 72 6.99 -7.42 -3.29
N HIS A 73 7.06 -7.01 -2.03
CA HIS A 73 8.03 -6.03 -1.54
C HIS A 73 9.46 -6.61 -1.38
N MET A 74 9.63 -7.93 -1.52
CA MET A 74 10.85 -8.63 -1.13
C MET A 74 11.45 -9.41 -2.30
N ASN A 75 11.77 -8.74 -3.40
CA ASN A 75 12.55 -9.34 -4.50
C ASN A 75 14.06 -9.53 -4.17
N ILE A 76 14.42 -9.49 -2.88
CA ILE A 76 15.72 -9.93 -2.38
C ILE A 76 15.79 -11.48 -2.36
N GLY A 77 14.70 -12.16 -2.70
CA GLY A 77 14.61 -13.62 -2.71
C GLY A 77 15.73 -14.32 -3.49
N PHE A 78 16.25 -13.71 -4.56
CA PHE A 78 17.37 -14.25 -5.32
C PHE A 78 18.65 -14.31 -4.47
N PHE A 79 19.02 -13.23 -3.80
CA PHE A 79 20.21 -13.20 -2.94
C PHE A 79 20.03 -14.01 -1.65
N VAL A 80 18.85 -13.96 -1.05
CA VAL A 80 18.52 -14.71 0.18
C VAL A 80 18.39 -16.20 -0.13
N GLY A 81 17.98 -16.59 -1.35
CA GLY A 81 17.94 -17.97 -1.80
C GLY A 81 19.32 -18.65 -1.90
N MET A 82 20.38 -17.87 -2.08
CA MET A 82 21.77 -18.37 -2.10
C MET A 82 22.37 -18.61 -0.71
N LEU A 83 21.71 -18.11 0.36
CA LEU A 83 22.20 -18.27 1.72
C LEU A 83 21.79 -19.62 2.32
N PRO A 84 22.67 -20.26 3.14
CA PRO A 84 22.31 -21.42 3.95
C PRO A 84 21.10 -21.12 4.86
N GLU A 85 20.36 -22.17 5.27
CA GLU A 85 19.09 -22.00 6.02
C GLU A 85 19.19 -21.12 7.28
N ARG A 86 20.29 -21.23 8.04
CA ARG A 86 20.47 -20.47 9.29
C ARG A 86 20.54 -18.96 9.07
N PRO A 87 21.45 -18.41 8.23
CA PRO A 87 21.48 -16.99 7.93
C PRO A 87 20.23 -16.50 7.18
N ARG A 88 19.61 -17.34 6.36
CA ARG A 88 18.35 -17.02 5.68
C ARG A 88 17.24 -16.71 6.68
N ARG A 89 17.09 -17.51 7.74
CA ARG A 89 16.10 -17.25 8.81
C ARG A 89 16.43 -15.98 9.59
N ALA A 90 17.70 -15.74 9.89
CA ALA A 90 18.12 -14.53 10.59
C ALA A 90 17.80 -13.26 9.78
N VAL A 91 18.12 -13.24 8.50
CA VAL A 91 17.77 -12.14 7.59
C VAL A 91 16.27 -11.94 7.54
N GLY A 92 15.48 -13.01 7.43
CA GLY A 92 14.01 -12.92 7.46
C GLY A 92 13.49 -12.23 8.73
N LEU A 93 13.97 -12.63 9.91
CA LEU A 93 13.57 -12.03 11.18
C LEU A 93 13.99 -10.55 11.29
N VAL A 94 15.18 -10.20 10.80
CA VAL A 94 15.64 -8.79 10.78
C VAL A 94 14.73 -7.95 9.90
N VAL A 95 14.35 -8.44 8.73
CA VAL A 95 13.46 -7.74 7.81
C VAL A 95 12.07 -7.57 8.44
N GLU A 96 11.49 -8.61 9.02
CA GLU A 96 10.20 -8.52 9.70
C GLU A 96 10.26 -7.54 10.90
N GLY A 97 11.37 -7.54 11.64
CA GLY A 97 11.61 -6.57 12.72
C GLY A 97 11.67 -5.13 12.22
N LEU A 98 12.38 -4.87 11.12
CA LEU A 98 12.44 -3.55 10.49
C LEU A 98 11.06 -3.11 9.99
N MET A 99 10.29 -4.00 9.37
CA MET A 99 8.93 -3.70 8.91
C MET A 99 7.99 -3.40 10.08
N ALA A 100 8.12 -4.11 11.21
CA ALA A 100 7.36 -3.81 12.43
C ALA A 100 7.71 -2.42 12.98
N VAL A 101 9.00 -2.07 13.05
CA VAL A 101 9.47 -0.75 13.49
C VAL A 101 8.93 0.36 12.58
N MET A 102 9.01 0.17 11.26
CA MET A 102 8.44 1.12 10.29
C MET A 102 6.94 1.28 10.44
N ALA A 103 6.21 0.18 10.61
CA ALA A 103 4.76 0.22 10.81
C ALA A 103 4.40 0.97 12.11
N LEU A 104 5.09 0.71 13.22
CA LEU A 104 4.90 1.43 14.47
C LEU A 104 5.25 2.91 14.35
N PHE A 105 6.32 3.23 13.64
CA PHE A 105 6.68 4.62 13.34
C PHE A 105 5.56 5.32 12.57
N MET A 106 5.03 4.69 11.50
CA MET A 106 3.92 5.23 10.71
C MET A 106 2.68 5.47 11.56
N VAL A 107 2.32 4.55 12.47
CA VAL A 107 1.18 4.73 13.36
C VAL A 107 1.41 5.90 14.32
N ASN A 108 2.53 5.92 15.04
CA ASN A 108 2.80 6.95 16.04
C ASN A 108 2.91 8.35 15.45
N TRP A 109 3.75 8.50 14.42
CA TRP A 109 3.96 9.81 13.79
C TRP A 109 2.79 10.21 12.89
N GLY A 110 2.11 9.22 12.26
CA GLY A 110 0.90 9.46 11.48
C GLY A 110 -0.23 10.04 12.33
N ILE A 111 -0.47 9.51 13.54
CA ILE A 111 -1.46 10.05 14.47
C ILE A 111 -1.11 11.49 14.86
N LYS A 112 0.14 11.77 15.21
CA LYS A 112 0.60 13.12 15.54
C LYS A 112 0.45 14.10 14.37
N LEU A 113 0.72 13.62 13.15
CA LEU A 113 0.57 14.42 11.94
C LEU A 113 -0.90 14.77 11.67
N VAL A 114 -1.79 13.78 11.80
CA VAL A 114 -3.24 13.98 11.68
C VAL A 114 -3.74 15.00 12.71
N ASP A 115 -3.35 14.84 13.98
CA ASP A 115 -3.73 15.74 15.06
C ASP A 115 -3.24 17.18 14.82
N ALA A 116 -1.97 17.33 14.46
CA ALA A 116 -1.36 18.64 14.19
C ALA A 116 -1.95 19.37 12.97
N THR A 117 -2.57 18.64 12.04
CA THR A 117 -3.14 19.21 10.80
C THR A 117 -4.67 19.19 10.77
N TRP A 118 -5.30 18.74 11.86
CA TRP A 118 -6.75 18.55 11.90
C TRP A 118 -7.55 19.84 11.69
N ASP A 119 -7.09 20.94 12.26
CA ASP A 119 -7.77 22.25 12.18
C ASP A 119 -7.45 23.02 10.89
N ASN A 120 -6.52 22.52 10.08
CA ASN A 120 -6.18 23.13 8.80
C ASN A 120 -7.14 22.64 7.71
N THR A 121 -7.63 23.54 6.86
CA THR A 121 -8.48 23.22 5.72
C THR A 121 -7.69 23.29 4.41
N ILE A 122 -8.07 22.47 3.44
CA ILE A 122 -7.50 22.53 2.09
C ILE A 122 -8.17 23.69 1.34
N ALA A 123 -7.38 24.59 0.75
CA ALA A 123 -7.90 25.78 0.07
C ALA A 123 -8.95 25.46 -1.01
N ASP A 124 -8.73 24.40 -1.79
CA ASP A 124 -9.63 23.97 -2.86
C ASP A 124 -10.83 23.13 -2.36
N PHE A 125 -10.74 22.59 -1.12
CA PHE A 125 -11.79 21.81 -0.46
C PHE A 125 -12.02 22.29 0.96
N PRO A 126 -12.70 23.44 1.18
CA PRO A 126 -12.86 24.02 2.52
C PRO A 126 -13.60 23.13 3.52
N PHE A 127 -14.35 22.13 3.03
CA PHE A 127 -15.06 21.14 3.84
C PHE A 127 -14.16 19.96 4.26
N LEU A 128 -12.93 19.86 3.73
CA LEU A 128 -12.01 18.76 4.00
C LEU A 128 -10.82 19.26 4.82
N SER A 129 -10.61 18.67 6.00
CA SER A 129 -9.43 18.93 6.81
C SER A 129 -8.19 18.31 6.17
N VAL A 130 -7.06 19.01 6.28
CA VAL A 130 -5.73 18.48 5.89
C VAL A 130 -5.42 17.21 6.68
N GLY A 131 -5.88 17.12 7.95
CA GLY A 131 -5.72 15.92 8.77
C GLY A 131 -6.35 14.67 8.15
N VAL A 132 -7.50 14.80 7.48
CA VAL A 132 -8.16 13.69 6.78
C VAL A 132 -7.29 13.14 5.64
N THR A 133 -6.53 14.01 4.98
CA THR A 133 -5.58 13.64 3.91
C THR A 133 -4.49 12.68 4.41
N TYR A 134 -4.08 12.85 5.67
CA TYR A 134 -3.01 12.06 6.27
C TYR A 134 -3.50 10.81 7.02
N LEU A 135 -4.82 10.62 7.19
CA LEU A 135 -5.39 9.41 7.81
C LEU A 135 -4.93 8.09 7.19
N PRO A 136 -4.70 7.97 5.86
CA PRO A 136 -4.18 6.74 5.28
C PRO A 136 -2.83 6.29 5.84
N ILE A 137 -2.01 7.22 6.39
CA ILE A 137 -0.69 6.90 6.95
C ILE A 137 -0.80 6.03 8.21
N PRO A 138 -1.49 6.47 9.29
CA PRO A 138 -1.62 5.65 10.48
C PRO A 138 -2.49 4.41 10.24
N ILE A 139 -3.51 4.49 9.39
CA ILE A 139 -4.36 3.35 9.05
C ILE A 139 -3.56 2.31 8.27
N GLY A 140 -2.83 2.71 7.22
CA GLY A 140 -1.96 1.83 6.44
C GLY A 140 -0.85 1.22 7.30
N GLY A 141 -0.25 2.01 8.21
CA GLY A 141 0.71 1.53 9.19
C GLY A 141 0.13 0.48 10.14
N ALA A 142 -1.08 0.67 10.64
CA ALA A 142 -1.77 -0.31 11.49
C ALA A 142 -2.08 -1.62 10.72
N ILE A 143 -2.54 -1.51 9.48
CA ILE A 143 -2.79 -2.67 8.61
C ILE A 143 -1.48 -3.41 8.32
N LEU A 144 -0.42 -2.68 7.99
CA LEU A 144 0.91 -3.26 7.78
C LEU A 144 1.40 -4.00 9.03
N LEU A 145 1.22 -3.43 10.22
CA LEU A 145 1.59 -4.07 11.48
C LEU A 145 0.82 -5.38 11.69
N LEU A 146 -0.48 -5.40 11.39
CA LEU A 146 -1.30 -6.62 11.47
C LEU A 146 -0.78 -7.71 10.51
N PHE A 147 -0.37 -7.35 9.29
CA PHE A 147 0.20 -8.30 8.34
C PHE A 147 1.60 -8.79 8.77
N VAL A 148 2.41 -7.95 9.41
CA VAL A 148 3.69 -8.38 10.01
C VAL A 148 3.43 -9.39 11.12
N ILE A 149 2.47 -9.13 12.01
CA ILE A 149 2.09 -10.06 13.08
C ILE A 149 1.56 -11.38 12.51
N GLU A 150 0.69 -11.33 11.48
CA GLU A 150 0.21 -12.53 10.79
C GLU A 150 1.38 -13.37 10.28
N ARG A 151 2.33 -12.73 9.61
CA ARG A 151 3.48 -13.39 8.99
C ARG A 151 4.44 -14.02 10.01
N VAL A 152 4.67 -13.34 11.11
CA VAL A 152 5.53 -13.85 12.21
C VAL A 152 4.86 -15.02 12.94
N LEU A 153 3.54 -14.96 13.19
CA LEU A 153 2.81 -15.98 13.96
C LEU A 153 2.42 -17.22 13.15
N ILE A 154 2.06 -17.03 11.88
CA ILE A 154 1.42 -18.08 11.07
C ILE A 154 2.29 -18.48 9.87
N GLY A 155 3.28 -17.65 9.54
CA GLY A 155 4.10 -17.79 8.32
C GLY A 155 3.48 -17.07 7.12
N PRO A 156 4.22 -17.01 6.00
CA PRO A 156 3.74 -16.35 4.79
C PRO A 156 2.45 -17.00 4.28
N PRO A 157 1.53 -16.21 3.69
CA PRO A 157 0.35 -16.75 3.04
C PRO A 157 0.78 -17.72 1.92
N PRO A 158 -0.04 -18.75 1.62
CA PRO A 158 0.24 -19.66 0.51
C PRO A 158 0.40 -18.87 -0.78
N GLU A 159 1.48 -19.13 -1.52
CA GLU A 159 1.66 -18.55 -2.84
C GLU A 159 0.50 -18.99 -3.75
N PRO A 160 -0.06 -18.08 -4.57
CA PRO A 160 -1.00 -18.49 -5.58
C PRO A 160 -0.31 -19.52 -6.49
N PRO A 161 -1.05 -20.50 -7.04
CA PRO A 161 -0.48 -21.44 -8.00
C PRO A 161 0.26 -20.62 -9.06
N THR A 162 1.55 -20.86 -9.21
CA THR A 162 2.31 -20.32 -10.34
C THR A 162 1.64 -20.87 -11.58
N GLU A 163 0.99 -19.98 -12.36
CA GLU A 163 0.54 -20.37 -13.69
C GLU A 163 1.76 -20.95 -14.40
N PRO A 164 1.68 -22.18 -14.96
CA PRO A 164 2.78 -22.74 -15.73
C PRO A 164 3.11 -21.72 -16.84
N GLU A 165 4.39 -21.41 -16.98
CA GLU A 165 4.92 -20.54 -18.04
C GLU A 165 4.56 -21.09 -19.44
N HIS A 166 3.29 -20.97 -19.80
CA HIS A 166 2.78 -21.35 -21.11
C HIS A 166 2.88 -20.18 -22.10
N GLY A 167 4.02 -19.57 -22.20
CA GLY A 167 4.17 -18.45 -23.13
C GLY A 167 5.55 -18.20 -23.73
N ALA A 168 6.59 -18.74 -23.10
CA ALA A 168 7.96 -18.46 -23.59
C ALA A 168 8.45 -19.46 -24.63
N ALA A 169 7.86 -20.65 -24.76
CA ALA A 169 8.29 -21.66 -25.73
C ALA A 169 7.61 -21.56 -27.10
N ALA A 170 6.47 -20.87 -27.22
CA ALA A 170 5.73 -20.78 -28.48
C ALA A 170 6.10 -19.55 -29.35
N ALA A 171 7.07 -18.73 -28.94
CA ALA A 171 7.47 -17.53 -29.69
C ALA A 171 8.76 -17.73 -30.49
N PHE A 172 9.33 -18.94 -30.51
CA PHE A 172 10.57 -19.26 -31.24
C PHE A 172 10.47 -20.48 -32.16
N GLU A 173 9.25 -20.90 -32.58
CA GLU A 173 9.05 -21.85 -33.69
C GLU A 173 8.46 -21.17 -34.89
#